data_d796aa9879057c2b77ee5cc761a7d727
#
_entry.id   d796aa9879057c2b77ee5cc761a7d727
#
_cell.length_a   1.000
_cell.length_b   1.000
_cell.length_c   1.000
_cell.angle_alpha   90.00
_cell.angle_beta   90.00
_cell.angle_gamma   90.00
#
_symmetry.space_group_name_H-M   'P 1'
#
loop_
_entity.id
_entity.type
_entity.pdbx_description
1 polymer ?
#
loop_
_entity_poly.entity_id
_entity_poly.type
_entity_poly.pdbx_seq_one_letter_code
_entity_poly.pdbx_strand_id
1 'polypeptide(L)'
;MDYLKYVDSSSFLHKLDPRTKFAFFVAMAVLTSVIKSFVALTFLLLFFIGMWKSCHIGTQILTLLSKLKILLLFIFLLWSILGMFSVPEVDGGPIFFQTTFSWMGKQHIFCFDWYDLYKGAVYPLRIFLMISSFYTVLLTTNFSEMILGLRKWHIPYSVAFAIGLIFQIIPITINELQAIMDAQSSRGLEIDKCGWATKVKNYVTFSFPLLFRVISKGQSISLAMHYYKLDFSVKRTAYKVIKASRLDIYFVAANVVAIAITIVLRIMYYIPV
;
A
#
# COMPACT_ATOMS: atom_id res chain seq x y z
N MET A 1 15.17 9.61 2.44
CA MET A 1 13.85 8.93 2.44
C MET A 1 13.14 9.21 1.11
N ASP A 2 13.47 8.42 0.06
CA ASP A 2 12.94 8.64 -1.30
C ASP A 2 11.73 7.75 -1.66
N TYR A 3 11.05 7.19 -0.65
CA TYR A 3 10.04 6.15 -0.87
C TYR A 3 8.66 6.65 -1.31
N LEU A 4 8.42 7.96 -1.23
CA LEU A 4 7.14 8.59 -1.59
C LEU A 4 7.29 9.63 -2.70
N LYS A 5 8.35 9.52 -3.50
CA LYS A 5 8.59 10.47 -4.58
C LYS A 5 7.66 10.15 -5.75
N TYR A 6 6.69 11.03 -5.98
CA TYR A 6 5.90 11.05 -7.20
C TYR A 6 6.81 11.04 -8.42
N VAL A 7 6.54 10.18 -9.39
CA VAL A 7 7.31 10.13 -10.64
C VAL A 7 6.56 10.92 -11.69
N ASP A 8 7.14 12.06 -12.05
CA ASP A 8 6.60 12.86 -13.16
C ASP A 8 6.79 12.10 -14.47
N SER A 9 5.70 11.53 -14.99
CA SER A 9 5.66 10.97 -16.33
C SER A 9 4.31 11.29 -16.99
N SER A 10 4.32 11.42 -18.32
CA SER A 10 3.13 11.73 -19.10
C SER A 10 2.30 10.49 -19.46
N SER A 11 2.43 9.40 -18.71
CA SER A 11 1.79 8.12 -18.98
C SER A 11 0.28 8.16 -18.82
N PHE A 12 -0.42 7.19 -19.42
CA PHE A 12 -1.87 7.04 -19.33
C PHE A 12 -2.41 7.08 -17.89
N LEU A 13 -1.76 6.35 -16.96
CA LEU A 13 -2.18 6.34 -15.56
C LEU A 13 -2.05 7.70 -14.87
N HIS A 14 -1.05 8.52 -15.23
CA HIS A 14 -0.88 9.84 -14.62
C HIS A 14 -2.01 10.80 -14.97
N LYS A 15 -2.66 10.62 -16.12
CA LYS A 15 -3.78 11.47 -16.60
C LYS A 15 -5.14 11.08 -15.99
N LEU A 16 -5.23 9.92 -15.31
CA LEU A 16 -6.47 9.46 -14.70
C LEU A 16 -6.80 10.25 -13.42
N ASP A 17 -8.10 10.43 -13.17
CA ASP A 17 -8.61 11.03 -11.93
C ASP A 17 -8.14 10.20 -10.71
N PRO A 18 -7.66 10.81 -9.60
CA PRO A 18 -7.25 10.10 -8.39
C PRO A 18 -8.29 9.13 -7.82
N ARG A 19 -9.57 9.43 -8.01
CA ARG A 19 -10.67 8.53 -7.60
C ARG A 19 -10.67 7.24 -8.38
N THR A 20 -10.46 7.34 -9.69
CA THR A 20 -10.38 6.19 -10.59
C THR A 20 -9.22 5.28 -10.21
N LYS A 21 -8.09 5.87 -9.84
CA LYS A 21 -6.91 5.14 -9.37
C LYS A 21 -7.17 4.44 -8.03
N PHE A 22 -7.88 5.10 -7.12
CA PHE A 22 -8.26 4.48 -5.85
C PHE A 22 -9.29 3.35 -6.05
N ALA A 23 -10.27 3.56 -6.92
CA ALA A 23 -11.22 2.52 -7.32
C ALA A 23 -10.50 1.32 -7.96
N PHE A 24 -9.47 1.56 -8.77
CA PHE A 24 -8.61 0.52 -9.32
C PHE A 24 -7.90 -0.28 -8.22
N PHE A 25 -7.34 0.37 -7.22
CA PHE A 25 -6.72 -0.34 -6.09
C PHE A 25 -7.72 -1.25 -5.38
N VAL A 26 -8.92 -0.73 -5.07
CA VAL A 26 -9.98 -1.52 -4.42
C VAL A 26 -10.42 -2.68 -5.32
N ALA A 27 -10.59 -2.44 -6.63
CA ALA A 27 -10.92 -3.47 -7.60
C ALA A 27 -9.87 -4.59 -7.62
N MET A 28 -8.59 -4.23 -7.62
CA MET A 28 -7.49 -5.20 -7.60
C MET A 28 -7.39 -5.96 -6.29
N ALA A 29 -7.67 -5.32 -5.15
CA ALA A 29 -7.75 -5.99 -3.86
C ALA A 29 -8.87 -7.05 -3.85
N VAL A 30 -10.03 -6.73 -4.42
CA VAL A 30 -11.15 -7.68 -4.57
C VAL A 30 -10.78 -8.82 -5.52
N LEU A 31 -10.24 -8.49 -6.71
CA LEU A 31 -9.83 -9.49 -7.71
C LEU A 31 -8.83 -10.49 -7.14
N THR A 32 -7.76 -9.99 -6.52
CA THR A 32 -6.73 -10.86 -5.92
C THR A 32 -7.27 -11.71 -4.78
N SER A 33 -8.28 -11.23 -4.03
CA SER A 33 -8.93 -12.01 -2.98
C SER A 33 -9.83 -13.12 -3.52
N VAL A 34 -10.55 -12.85 -4.61
CA VAL A 34 -11.51 -13.80 -5.21
C VAL A 34 -10.81 -14.90 -6.00
N ILE A 35 -9.72 -14.59 -6.70
CA ILE A 35 -8.97 -15.54 -7.54
C ILE A 35 -8.19 -16.52 -6.67
N LYS A 36 -8.49 -17.81 -6.80
CA LYS A 36 -7.75 -18.90 -6.14
C LYS A 36 -6.73 -19.56 -7.07
N SER A 37 -6.92 -19.48 -8.39
CA SER A 37 -6.06 -20.12 -9.38
C SER A 37 -4.72 -19.40 -9.52
N PHE A 38 -3.61 -20.15 -9.40
CA PHE A 38 -2.26 -19.65 -9.63
C PHE A 38 -2.06 -19.11 -11.06
N VAL A 39 -2.65 -19.81 -12.04
CA VAL A 39 -2.56 -19.41 -13.46
C VAL A 39 -3.22 -18.04 -13.68
N ALA A 40 -4.41 -17.81 -13.10
CA ALA A 40 -5.11 -16.54 -13.23
C ALA A 40 -4.35 -15.39 -12.53
N LEU A 41 -3.74 -15.65 -11.37
CA LEU A 41 -2.88 -14.66 -10.69
C LEU A 41 -1.62 -14.35 -11.49
N THR A 42 -1.02 -15.34 -12.14
CA THR A 42 0.13 -15.14 -13.02
C THR A 42 -0.25 -14.31 -14.25
N PHE A 43 -1.42 -14.53 -14.84
CA PHE A 43 -1.94 -13.71 -15.93
C PHE A 43 -2.15 -12.25 -15.49
N LEU A 44 -2.69 -12.05 -14.30
CA LEU A 44 -2.86 -10.74 -13.71
C LEU A 44 -1.50 -10.05 -13.45
N LEU A 45 -0.49 -10.79 -13.02
CA LEU A 45 0.88 -10.29 -12.87
C LEU A 45 1.46 -9.83 -14.21
N LEU A 46 1.29 -10.61 -15.27
CA LEU A 46 1.75 -10.24 -16.62
C LEU A 46 1.07 -8.96 -17.12
N PHE A 47 -0.24 -8.81 -16.87
CA PHE A 47 -0.96 -7.57 -17.15
C PHE A 47 -0.36 -6.38 -16.40
N PHE A 48 -0.06 -6.54 -15.10
CA PHE A 48 0.61 -5.49 -14.30
C PHE A 48 1.98 -5.13 -14.85
N ILE A 49 2.79 -6.11 -15.23
CA ILE A 49 4.12 -5.88 -15.81
C ILE A 49 3.99 -5.05 -17.11
N GLY A 50 3.04 -5.36 -17.96
CA GLY A 50 2.74 -4.56 -19.16
C GLY A 50 2.36 -3.12 -18.83
N MET A 51 1.51 -2.94 -17.82
CA MET A 51 1.08 -1.63 -17.34
C MET A 51 2.26 -0.83 -16.76
N TRP A 52 3.12 -1.44 -15.96
CA TRP A 52 4.29 -0.79 -15.35
C TRP A 52 5.34 -0.39 -16.40
N LYS A 53 5.52 -1.23 -17.43
CA LYS A 53 6.41 -0.91 -18.55
C LYS A 53 5.89 0.30 -19.33
N SER A 54 4.59 0.39 -19.56
CA SER A 54 3.95 1.54 -20.22
C SER A 54 4.05 2.83 -19.40
N CYS A 55 4.15 2.73 -18.08
CA CYS A 55 4.23 3.87 -17.16
C CYS A 55 5.66 4.26 -16.78
N HIS A 56 6.68 3.54 -17.27
CA HIS A 56 8.09 3.73 -16.88
C HIS A 56 8.36 3.57 -15.37
N ILE A 57 7.53 2.81 -14.65
CA ILE A 57 7.61 2.61 -13.20
C ILE A 57 8.29 1.26 -12.87
N GLY A 58 8.63 0.47 -13.88
CA GLY A 58 9.15 -0.91 -13.71
C GLY A 58 10.36 -1.02 -12.79
N THR A 59 11.31 -0.10 -12.87
CA THR A 59 12.51 -0.08 -12.00
C THR A 59 12.19 0.10 -10.52
N GLN A 60 11.18 0.91 -10.21
CA GLN A 60 10.76 1.18 -8.82
C GLN A 60 10.01 -0.02 -8.23
N ILE A 61 9.23 -0.72 -9.04
CA ILE A 61 8.57 -1.96 -8.63
C ILE A 61 9.56 -3.10 -8.45
N LEU A 62 10.61 -3.14 -9.27
CA LEU A 62 11.70 -4.10 -9.09
C LEU A 62 12.45 -3.86 -7.76
N THR A 63 12.68 -2.60 -7.40
CA THR A 63 13.23 -2.23 -6.08
C THR A 63 12.28 -2.56 -4.94
N LEU A 64 10.97 -2.41 -5.12
CA LEU A 64 9.97 -2.87 -4.17
C LEU A 64 10.05 -4.40 -3.97
N LEU A 65 10.09 -5.16 -5.08
CA LEU A 65 10.21 -6.62 -5.04
C LEU A 65 11.47 -7.05 -4.29
N SER A 66 12.62 -6.39 -4.55
CA SER A 66 13.87 -6.71 -3.88
C SER A 66 13.82 -6.48 -2.36
N LYS A 67 13.04 -5.50 -1.90
CA LYS A 67 12.82 -5.22 -0.48
C LYS A 67 11.82 -6.18 0.16
N LEU A 68 10.81 -6.59 -0.59
CA LEU A 68 9.78 -7.51 -0.12
C LEU A 68 10.20 -8.98 -0.22
N LYS A 69 11.32 -9.30 -0.89
CA LYS A 69 11.75 -10.68 -1.13
C LYS A 69 11.81 -11.55 0.12
N ILE A 70 12.32 -10.99 1.24
CA ILE A 70 12.43 -11.70 2.51
C ILE A 70 11.05 -11.97 3.09
N LEU A 71 10.15 -10.98 3.05
CA LEU A 71 8.76 -11.12 3.51
C LEU A 71 8.00 -12.14 2.67
N LEU A 72 8.12 -12.08 1.34
CA LEU A 72 7.46 -13.01 0.44
C LEU A 72 7.96 -14.44 0.61
N LEU A 73 9.28 -14.61 0.81
CA LEU A 73 9.88 -15.90 1.11
C LEU A 73 9.41 -16.44 2.47
N PHE A 74 9.32 -15.58 3.48
CA PHE A 74 8.80 -15.95 4.80
C PHE A 74 7.33 -16.42 4.70
N ILE A 75 6.49 -15.71 3.96
CA ILE A 75 5.08 -16.07 3.75
C ILE A 75 4.98 -17.40 2.97
N PHE A 76 5.83 -17.60 1.96
CA PHE A 76 5.91 -18.85 1.23
C PHE A 76 6.20 -20.03 2.16
N LEU A 77 7.25 -19.91 2.97
CA LEU A 77 7.64 -20.95 3.92
C LEU A 77 6.56 -21.18 4.99
N LEU A 78 5.98 -20.10 5.51
CA LEU A 78 4.96 -20.17 6.54
C LEU A 78 3.74 -20.96 6.05
N TRP A 79 3.23 -20.63 4.87
CA TRP A 79 2.06 -21.34 4.32
C TRP A 79 2.38 -22.76 3.88
N SER A 80 3.58 -23.04 3.37
CA SER A 80 4.02 -24.40 3.06
C SER A 80 4.14 -25.26 4.32
N ILE A 81 4.64 -24.69 5.43
CA ILE A 81 4.79 -25.40 6.71
C ILE A 81 3.43 -25.56 7.40
N LEU A 82 2.57 -24.51 7.40
CA LEU A 82 1.23 -24.64 7.97
C LEU A 82 0.40 -25.68 7.26
N GLY A 83 0.56 -25.85 5.96
CA GLY A 83 -0.09 -26.91 5.19
C GLY A 83 0.23 -28.29 5.76
N MET A 84 1.47 -28.53 6.18
CA MET A 84 1.87 -29.81 6.80
C MET A 84 1.05 -30.23 8.03
N PHE A 85 0.44 -29.26 8.73
CA PHE A 85 -0.41 -29.51 9.90
C PHE A 85 -1.88 -29.65 9.55
N SER A 86 -2.25 -29.47 8.29
CA SER A 86 -3.64 -29.65 7.81
C SER A 86 -3.95 -31.11 7.57
N VAL A 87 -5.21 -31.47 7.74
CA VAL A 87 -5.71 -32.79 7.31
C VAL A 87 -5.62 -32.84 5.78
N PRO A 88 -5.09 -33.92 5.17
CA PRO A 88 -5.01 -34.03 3.73
C PRO A 88 -6.39 -33.84 3.10
N GLU A 89 -6.51 -32.88 2.18
CA GLU A 89 -7.74 -32.70 1.41
C GLU A 89 -7.86 -33.87 0.44
N VAL A 90 -9.07 -34.43 0.33
CA VAL A 90 -9.38 -35.65 -0.41
C VAL A 90 -8.98 -35.58 -1.89
N ASP A 91 -8.83 -34.36 -2.44
CA ASP A 91 -8.41 -34.09 -3.82
C ASP A 91 -6.96 -33.62 -3.92
N GLY A 92 -6.16 -33.74 -2.87
CA GLY A 92 -4.74 -33.42 -2.86
C GLY A 92 -3.97 -34.36 -3.82
N GLY A 93 -3.07 -33.75 -4.62
CA GLY A 93 -2.20 -34.49 -5.54
C GLY A 93 -1.26 -35.48 -4.81
N PRO A 94 -0.20 -35.94 -5.44
CA PRO A 94 0.69 -36.95 -4.85
C PRO A 94 1.27 -36.45 -3.53
N ILE A 95 1.13 -37.27 -2.51
CA ILE A 95 1.67 -37.05 -1.17
C ILE A 95 3.18 -37.28 -1.22
N PHE A 96 3.99 -36.30 -0.90
CA PHE A 96 5.45 -36.44 -0.86
C PHE A 96 5.95 -37.10 0.41
N PHE A 97 5.31 -36.78 1.53
CA PHE A 97 5.70 -37.30 2.83
C PHE A 97 4.51 -37.36 3.77
N GLN A 98 4.34 -38.48 4.44
CA GLN A 98 3.33 -38.67 5.46
C GLN A 98 3.96 -39.31 6.69
N THR A 99 3.83 -38.67 7.85
CA THR A 99 4.26 -39.18 9.14
C THR A 99 3.19 -38.93 10.18
N THR A 100 2.88 -39.97 10.95
CA THR A 100 1.94 -39.86 12.07
C THR A 100 2.74 -39.70 13.35
N PHE A 101 2.50 -38.59 14.05
CA PHE A 101 3.09 -38.34 15.36
C PHE A 101 2.02 -38.28 16.44
N SER A 102 2.17 -39.11 17.50
CA SER A 102 1.24 -39.11 18.62
C SER A 102 1.78 -38.24 19.76
N TRP A 103 1.09 -37.15 20.06
CA TRP A 103 1.40 -36.27 21.20
C TRP A 103 0.14 -36.15 22.08
N MET A 104 0.28 -36.39 23.40
CA MET A 104 -0.80 -36.27 24.39
C MET A 104 -2.07 -37.05 24.04
N GLY A 105 -1.94 -38.24 23.45
CA GLY A 105 -3.09 -39.11 23.11
C GLY A 105 -3.88 -38.70 21.87
N LYS A 106 -3.45 -37.65 21.14
CA LYS A 106 -3.99 -37.25 19.83
C LYS A 106 -3.00 -37.60 18.74
N GLN A 107 -3.48 -38.26 17.71
CA GLN A 107 -2.71 -38.55 16.50
C GLN A 107 -2.74 -37.31 15.61
N HIS A 108 -1.59 -36.65 15.43
CA HIS A 108 -1.39 -35.61 14.45
C HIS A 108 -0.76 -36.21 13.21
N ILE A 109 -1.42 -36.05 12.09
CA ILE A 109 -0.95 -36.52 10.79
C ILE A 109 -0.22 -35.37 10.15
N PHE A 110 1.07 -35.56 9.91
CA PHE A 110 1.86 -34.61 9.12
C PHE A 110 1.86 -35.10 7.67
N CYS A 111 1.18 -34.36 6.81
CA CYS A 111 1.16 -34.63 5.38
C CYS A 111 1.72 -33.44 4.64
N PHE A 112 2.66 -33.67 3.74
CA PHE A 112 3.16 -32.65 2.83
C PHE A 112 2.69 -33.00 1.42
N ASP A 113 1.68 -32.26 0.95
CA ASP A 113 1.04 -32.46 -0.32
C ASP A 113 1.48 -31.44 -1.36
N TRP A 114 1.36 -31.77 -2.64
CA TRP A 114 1.55 -30.81 -3.74
C TRP A 114 0.69 -29.56 -3.59
N TYR A 115 -0.49 -29.72 -2.98
CA TYR A 115 -1.43 -28.62 -2.73
C TYR A 115 -0.92 -27.59 -1.72
N ASP A 116 -0.14 -28.00 -0.74
CA ASP A 116 0.48 -27.11 0.24
C ASP A 116 1.56 -26.24 -0.40
N LEU A 117 2.35 -26.82 -1.32
CA LEU A 117 3.31 -26.08 -2.11
C LEU A 117 2.61 -25.07 -3.05
N TYR A 118 1.49 -25.50 -3.64
CA TYR A 118 0.65 -24.65 -4.48
C TYR A 118 0.09 -23.47 -3.68
N LYS A 119 -0.51 -23.71 -2.49
CA LYS A 119 -0.96 -22.66 -1.57
C LYS A 119 0.20 -21.73 -1.20
N GLY A 120 1.35 -22.30 -0.85
CA GLY A 120 2.57 -21.56 -0.55
C GLY A 120 2.98 -20.60 -1.67
N ALA A 121 2.81 -20.96 -2.93
CA ALA A 121 3.11 -20.10 -4.07
C ALA A 121 2.02 -19.03 -4.33
N VAL A 122 0.75 -19.38 -4.15
CA VAL A 122 -0.39 -18.49 -4.40
C VAL A 122 -0.43 -17.30 -3.44
N TYR A 123 -0.21 -17.52 -2.14
CA TYR A 123 -0.35 -16.46 -1.13
C TYR A 123 0.68 -15.32 -1.27
N PRO A 124 1.99 -15.58 -1.40
CA PRO A 124 2.94 -14.50 -1.62
C PRO A 124 2.71 -13.75 -2.92
N LEU A 125 2.30 -14.43 -4.00
CA LEU A 125 1.96 -13.80 -5.26
C LEU A 125 0.77 -12.84 -5.12
N ARG A 126 -0.27 -13.26 -4.39
CA ARG A 126 -1.44 -12.44 -4.07
C ARG A 126 -1.06 -11.18 -3.29
N ILE A 127 -0.27 -11.34 -2.23
CA ILE A 127 0.18 -10.22 -1.40
C ILE A 127 1.05 -9.26 -2.20
N PHE A 128 1.94 -9.79 -3.04
CA PHE A 128 2.76 -8.98 -3.92
C PHE A 128 1.92 -8.14 -4.89
N LEU A 129 0.91 -8.74 -5.54
CA LEU A 129 0.01 -8.03 -6.44
C LEU A 129 -0.79 -6.95 -5.72
N MET A 130 -1.26 -7.21 -4.51
CA MET A 130 -2.00 -6.25 -3.70
C MET A 130 -1.12 -5.05 -3.30
N ILE A 131 0.09 -5.31 -2.79
CA ILE A 131 1.04 -4.26 -2.41
C ILE A 131 1.49 -3.46 -3.65
N SER A 132 1.77 -4.13 -4.76
CA SER A 132 2.22 -3.47 -5.97
C SER A 132 1.14 -2.61 -6.62
N SER A 133 -0.15 -3.01 -6.53
CA SER A 133 -1.25 -2.17 -7.00
C SER A 133 -1.37 -0.88 -6.18
N PHE A 134 -1.26 -0.97 -4.85
CA PHE A 134 -1.24 0.20 -3.97
C PHE A 134 -0.04 1.12 -4.27
N TYR A 135 1.14 0.52 -4.40
CA TYR A 135 2.36 1.25 -4.70
C TYR A 135 2.29 1.96 -6.07
N THR A 136 1.66 1.33 -7.07
CA THR A 136 1.41 1.96 -8.38
C THR A 136 0.55 3.21 -8.24
N VAL A 137 -0.51 3.16 -7.43
CA VAL A 137 -1.37 4.33 -7.16
C VAL A 137 -0.58 5.44 -6.47
N LEU A 138 0.26 5.11 -5.48
CA LEU A 138 1.10 6.09 -4.79
C LEU A 138 2.10 6.78 -5.72
N LEU A 139 2.76 6.04 -6.61
CA LEU A 139 3.75 6.57 -7.54
C LEU A 139 3.12 7.44 -8.64
N THR A 140 1.88 7.16 -9.02
CA THR A 140 1.19 7.85 -10.12
C THR A 140 0.29 9.00 -9.67
N THR A 141 0.08 9.16 -8.36
CA THR A 141 -0.84 10.17 -7.84
C THR A 141 -0.10 11.23 -7.03
N ASN A 142 -0.22 12.49 -7.41
CA ASN A 142 0.29 13.59 -6.61
C ASN A 142 -0.63 13.82 -5.39
N PHE A 143 -0.05 14.07 -4.22
CA PHE A 143 -0.79 14.34 -2.99
C PHE A 143 -1.82 15.46 -3.13
N SER A 144 -1.47 16.54 -3.86
CA SER A 144 -2.40 17.64 -4.14
C SER A 144 -3.64 17.21 -4.91
N GLU A 145 -3.48 16.27 -5.84
CA GLU A 145 -4.60 15.72 -6.63
C GLU A 145 -5.44 14.75 -5.80
N MET A 146 -4.80 13.98 -4.91
CA MET A 146 -5.49 13.09 -3.99
C MET A 146 -6.44 13.87 -3.07
N ILE A 147 -6.02 15.02 -2.56
CA ILE A 147 -6.84 15.91 -1.72
C ILE A 147 -8.04 16.44 -2.50
N LEU A 148 -7.82 16.87 -3.77
CA LEU A 148 -8.90 17.32 -4.64
C LEU A 148 -9.90 16.19 -4.96
N GLY A 149 -9.42 14.96 -5.09
CA GLY A 149 -10.25 13.76 -5.24
C GLY A 149 -11.12 13.50 -4.00
N LEU A 150 -10.53 13.57 -2.81
CA LEU A 150 -11.22 13.42 -1.52
C LEU A 150 -12.34 14.46 -1.33
N ARG A 151 -12.09 15.71 -1.70
CA ARG A 151 -13.11 16.78 -1.64
C ARG A 151 -14.35 16.46 -2.47
N LYS A 152 -14.18 15.82 -3.61
CA LYS A 152 -15.31 15.41 -4.44
C LYS A 152 -16.08 14.20 -3.88
N TRP A 153 -15.56 13.45 -2.94
CA TRP A 153 -16.25 12.35 -2.23
C TRP A 153 -17.12 12.83 -1.05
N HIS A 154 -17.61 14.08 -1.12
CA HIS A 154 -18.45 14.70 -0.09
C HIS A 154 -17.78 14.86 1.27
N ILE A 155 -16.45 14.78 1.34
CA ILE A 155 -15.69 15.08 2.56
C ILE A 155 -15.77 16.58 2.82
N PRO A 156 -16.05 17.01 4.07
CA PRO A 156 -16.09 18.43 4.44
C PRO A 156 -14.77 19.13 4.05
N TYR A 157 -14.90 20.37 3.58
CA TYR A 157 -13.73 21.14 3.10
C TYR A 157 -12.66 21.31 4.19
N SER A 158 -13.06 21.46 5.46
CA SER A 158 -12.15 21.58 6.60
C SER A 158 -11.26 20.35 6.75
N VAL A 159 -11.82 19.14 6.60
CA VAL A 159 -11.07 17.89 6.70
C VAL A 159 -10.13 17.72 5.52
N ALA A 160 -10.59 17.98 4.30
CA ALA A 160 -9.75 17.92 3.11
C ALA A 160 -8.57 18.91 3.18
N PHE A 161 -8.82 20.11 3.69
CA PHE A 161 -7.81 21.13 3.94
C PHE A 161 -6.78 20.69 4.99
N ALA A 162 -7.25 20.13 6.12
CA ALA A 162 -6.38 19.63 7.17
C ALA A 162 -5.45 18.51 6.66
N ILE A 163 -6.00 17.56 5.89
CA ILE A 163 -5.19 16.49 5.24
C ILE A 163 -4.15 17.13 4.32
N GLY A 164 -4.52 18.15 3.54
CA GLY A 164 -3.60 18.88 2.67
C GLY A 164 -2.46 19.53 3.42
N LEU A 165 -2.75 20.18 4.54
CA LEU A 165 -1.74 20.77 5.40
C LEU A 165 -0.79 19.72 5.98
N ILE A 166 -1.29 18.56 6.39
CA ILE A 166 -0.46 17.46 6.91
C ILE A 166 0.59 17.05 5.86
N PHE A 167 0.17 16.77 4.62
CA PHE A 167 1.10 16.38 3.56
C PHE A 167 2.11 17.47 3.20
N GLN A 168 1.75 18.73 3.36
CA GLN A 168 2.66 19.85 3.13
C GLN A 168 3.65 20.05 4.30
N ILE A 169 3.21 19.80 5.53
CA ILE A 169 4.02 20.02 6.73
C ILE A 169 5.02 18.88 6.95
N ILE A 170 4.68 17.63 6.58
CA ILE A 170 5.56 16.47 6.77
C ILE A 170 6.99 16.70 6.22
N PRO A 171 7.21 17.03 4.95
CA PRO A 171 8.57 17.23 4.44
C PRO A 171 9.31 18.38 5.12
N ILE A 172 8.60 19.43 5.49
CA ILE A 172 9.19 20.57 6.19
C ILE A 172 9.64 20.14 7.60
N THR A 173 8.81 19.38 8.31
CA THR A 173 9.12 18.87 9.66
C THR A 173 10.29 17.89 9.64
N ILE A 174 10.42 17.05 8.60
CA ILE A 174 11.56 16.16 8.42
C ILE A 174 12.87 16.96 8.28
N ASN A 175 12.86 18.03 7.47
CA ASN A 175 14.03 18.90 7.31
C ASN A 175 14.38 19.64 8.61
N GLU A 176 13.37 20.09 9.36
CA GLU A 176 13.56 20.71 10.67
C GLU A 176 14.14 19.73 11.69
N LEU A 177 13.64 18.47 11.70
CA LEU A 177 14.18 17.41 12.54
C LEU A 177 15.67 17.18 12.24
N GLN A 178 16.03 17.14 10.96
CA GLN A 178 17.42 16.93 10.55
C GLN A 178 18.31 18.09 11.01
N ALA A 179 17.85 19.33 10.85
CA ALA A 179 18.57 20.50 11.35
C ALA A 179 18.73 20.51 12.87
N ILE A 180 17.72 20.04 13.62
CA ILE A 180 17.81 19.88 15.09
C ILE A 180 18.84 18.79 15.45
N MET A 181 18.81 17.66 14.74
CA MET A 181 19.77 16.59 14.95
C MET A 181 21.21 17.04 14.71
N ASP A 182 21.45 17.77 13.61
CA ASP A 182 22.77 18.31 13.27
C ASP A 182 23.25 19.31 14.33
N ALA A 183 22.37 20.19 14.80
CA ALA A 183 22.69 21.16 15.85
C ALA A 183 23.00 20.49 17.21
N GLN A 184 22.32 19.40 17.56
CA GLN A 184 22.57 18.66 18.79
C GLN A 184 23.81 17.77 18.69
N SER A 185 24.10 17.22 17.52
CA SER A 185 25.34 16.48 17.27
C SER A 185 26.57 17.37 17.44
N SER A 186 26.48 18.64 16.98
CA SER A 186 27.51 19.65 17.20
C SER A 186 27.72 20.02 18.68
N ARG A 187 26.72 19.73 19.54
CA ARG A 187 26.82 19.89 21.01
C ARG A 187 27.30 18.62 21.71
N GLY A 188 27.77 17.61 20.96
CA GLY A 188 28.31 16.37 21.50
C GLY A 188 27.28 15.28 21.77
N LEU A 189 26.02 15.45 21.35
CA LEU A 189 24.99 14.41 21.44
C LEU A 189 25.10 13.46 20.24
N GLU A 190 25.91 12.40 20.36
CA GLU A 190 26.02 11.35 19.31
C GLU A 190 24.92 10.31 19.48
N ILE A 191 24.15 10.07 18.42
CA ILE A 191 23.06 9.07 18.41
C ILE A 191 23.61 7.68 18.08
N ASP A 192 24.58 7.61 17.18
CA ASP A 192 24.98 6.34 16.54
C ASP A 192 25.91 5.47 17.39
N LYS A 193 26.64 6.07 18.33
CA LYS A 193 27.67 5.38 19.15
C LYS A 193 27.22 5.02 20.58
N CYS A 194 25.96 5.28 20.93
CA CYS A 194 25.46 5.10 22.30
C CYS A 194 24.69 3.78 22.49
N GLY A 195 24.73 3.24 23.74
CA GLY A 195 23.89 2.11 24.14
C GLY A 195 22.40 2.42 24.02
N TRP A 196 21.55 1.38 23.98
CA TRP A 196 20.11 1.50 23.67
C TRP A 196 19.35 2.48 24.60
N ALA A 197 19.63 2.45 25.91
CA ALA A 197 19.02 3.35 26.88
C ALA A 197 19.38 4.82 26.65
N THR A 198 20.65 5.09 26.34
CA THR A 198 21.13 6.45 26.01
C THR A 198 20.56 6.94 24.68
N LYS A 199 20.37 6.03 23.72
CA LYS A 199 19.74 6.32 22.43
C LYS A 199 18.30 6.80 22.61
N VAL A 200 17.50 6.11 23.43
CA VAL A 200 16.13 6.54 23.77
C VAL A 200 16.11 7.91 24.45
N LYS A 201 17.01 8.13 25.44
CA LYS A 201 17.14 9.43 26.11
C LYS A 201 17.46 10.56 25.13
N ASN A 202 18.37 10.32 24.19
CA ASN A 202 18.73 11.29 23.17
C ASN A 202 17.54 11.62 22.26
N TYR A 203 16.75 10.61 21.83
CA TYR A 203 15.54 10.85 21.05
C TYR A 203 14.53 11.73 21.79
N VAL A 204 14.34 11.54 23.09
CA VAL A 204 13.47 12.40 23.90
C VAL A 204 14.02 13.83 23.89
N THR A 205 15.33 14.04 24.01
CA THR A 205 15.98 15.35 23.98
C THR A 205 15.75 16.08 22.64
N PHE A 206 15.73 15.37 21.51
CA PHE A 206 15.40 15.96 20.19
C PHE A 206 13.91 16.26 20.03
N SER A 207 13.06 15.49 20.68
CA SER A 207 11.60 15.64 20.55
C SER A 207 11.11 16.97 21.11
N PHE A 208 11.67 17.46 22.20
CA PHE A 208 11.24 18.74 22.80
C PHE A 208 11.37 19.93 21.86
N PRO A 209 12.55 20.25 21.28
CA PRO A 209 12.68 21.34 20.32
C PRO A 209 11.78 21.18 19.10
N LEU A 210 11.60 19.93 18.62
CA LEU A 210 10.71 19.64 17.49
C LEU A 210 9.25 19.97 17.83
N LEU A 211 8.77 19.55 19.02
CA LEU A 211 7.40 19.85 19.48
C LEU A 211 7.17 21.36 19.54
N PHE A 212 8.09 22.12 20.12
CA PHE A 212 7.98 23.58 20.14
C PHE A 212 7.89 24.19 18.75
N ARG A 213 8.68 23.72 17.79
CA ARG A 213 8.61 24.18 16.40
C ARG A 213 7.29 23.86 15.73
N VAL A 214 6.78 22.64 15.93
CA VAL A 214 5.50 22.22 15.37
C VAL A 214 4.35 23.05 15.94
N ILE A 215 4.33 23.29 17.27
CA ILE A 215 3.31 24.14 17.92
C ILE A 215 3.39 25.58 17.38
N SER A 216 4.57 26.17 17.34
CA SER A 216 4.77 27.53 16.82
C SER A 216 4.32 27.64 15.36
N LYS A 217 4.57 26.62 14.55
CA LYS A 217 4.10 26.55 13.16
C LYS A 217 2.57 26.48 13.08
N GLY A 218 1.94 25.69 13.96
CA GLY A 218 0.48 25.64 14.08
C GLY A 218 -0.12 27.00 14.40
N GLN A 219 0.48 27.75 15.33
CA GLN A 219 0.07 29.12 15.65
C GLN A 219 0.22 30.06 14.44
N SER A 220 1.34 29.99 13.72
CA SER A 220 1.56 30.78 12.51
C SER A 220 0.55 30.48 11.41
N ILE A 221 0.20 29.20 11.20
CA ILE A 221 -0.84 28.78 10.26
C ILE A 221 -2.21 29.31 10.69
N SER A 222 -2.54 29.19 11.97
CA SER A 222 -3.81 29.69 12.53
C SER A 222 -3.94 31.21 12.34
N LEU A 223 -2.86 31.94 12.62
CA LEU A 223 -2.81 33.40 12.41
C LEU A 223 -3.00 33.76 10.93
N ALA A 224 -2.33 33.06 10.03
CA ALA A 224 -2.50 33.26 8.60
C ALA A 224 -3.93 32.95 8.13
N MET A 225 -4.53 31.88 8.63
CA MET A 225 -5.93 31.54 8.33
C MET A 225 -6.88 32.67 8.79
N HIS A 226 -6.63 33.24 9.97
CA HIS A 226 -7.43 34.34 10.49
C HIS A 226 -7.25 35.60 9.65
N TYR A 227 -6.01 35.95 9.30
CA TYR A 227 -5.68 37.12 8.48
C TYR A 227 -6.34 37.05 7.09
N TYR A 228 -6.29 35.88 6.43
CA TYR A 228 -6.92 35.66 5.13
C TYR A 228 -8.44 35.36 5.24
N LYS A 229 -9.04 35.50 6.41
CA LYS A 229 -10.46 35.23 6.65
C LYS A 229 -10.90 33.87 6.10
N LEU A 230 -10.13 32.83 6.40
CA LEU A 230 -10.38 31.49 5.90
C LEU A 230 -11.54 30.88 6.70
N ASP A 231 -12.78 31.12 6.24
CA ASP A 231 -13.98 30.55 6.83
C ASP A 231 -14.37 29.28 6.08
N PHE A 232 -14.57 28.20 6.81
CA PHE A 232 -14.95 26.88 6.27
C PHE A 232 -16.45 26.76 6.04
N SER A 233 -17.27 27.68 6.56
CA SER A 233 -18.74 27.68 6.37
C SER A 233 -19.15 28.17 4.98
N VAL A 234 -18.33 28.98 4.32
CA VAL A 234 -18.62 29.62 3.03
C VAL A 234 -18.20 28.71 1.87
N LYS A 235 -19.12 28.54 0.89
CA LYS A 235 -18.78 27.85 -0.37
C LYS A 235 -17.70 28.59 -1.13
N ARG A 236 -16.57 27.94 -1.37
CA ARG A 236 -15.43 28.51 -2.10
C ARG A 236 -15.32 27.96 -3.50
N THR A 237 -14.88 28.80 -4.43
CA THR A 237 -14.52 28.40 -5.78
C THR A 237 -13.18 27.65 -5.78
N ALA A 238 -13.10 26.55 -6.53
CA ALA A 238 -11.87 25.79 -6.66
C ALA A 238 -11.05 26.34 -7.82
N TYR A 239 -9.78 26.72 -7.56
CA TYR A 239 -8.84 27.14 -8.59
C TYR A 239 -8.50 25.99 -9.54
N LYS A 240 -8.19 24.82 -9.00
CA LYS A 240 -7.92 23.61 -9.81
C LYS A 240 -9.12 22.68 -9.72
N VAL A 241 -9.78 22.44 -10.85
CA VAL A 241 -10.89 21.50 -10.97
C VAL A 241 -10.42 20.30 -11.77
N ILE A 242 -10.40 19.14 -11.14
CA ILE A 242 -10.15 17.87 -11.82
C ILE A 242 -11.48 17.47 -12.53
N LYS A 243 -11.42 17.31 -13.84
CA LYS A 243 -12.55 16.82 -14.64
C LYS A 243 -12.32 15.35 -14.96
N ALA A 244 -13.28 14.49 -14.61
CA ALA A 244 -13.25 13.11 -15.06
C ALA A 244 -13.22 13.05 -16.60
N SER A 245 -12.28 12.32 -17.15
CA SER A 245 -12.14 12.08 -18.57
C SER A 245 -13.03 10.90 -18.99
N ARG A 246 -13.37 10.78 -20.28
CA ARG A 246 -14.00 9.57 -20.83
C ARG A 246 -13.14 8.32 -20.56
N LEU A 247 -11.83 8.48 -20.52
CA LEU A 247 -10.89 7.42 -20.19
C LEU A 247 -11.09 6.86 -18.78
N ASP A 248 -11.45 7.70 -17.82
CA ASP A 248 -11.73 7.27 -16.43
C ASP A 248 -12.94 6.33 -16.39
N ILE A 249 -14.00 6.66 -17.14
CA ILE A 249 -15.21 5.85 -17.19
C ILE A 249 -14.92 4.48 -17.81
N TYR A 250 -14.18 4.43 -18.92
CA TYR A 250 -13.80 3.17 -19.56
C TYR A 250 -12.92 2.32 -18.65
N PHE A 251 -11.99 2.94 -17.92
CA PHE A 251 -11.10 2.25 -17.03
C PHE A 251 -11.83 1.64 -15.82
N VAL A 252 -12.76 2.39 -15.21
CA VAL A 252 -13.62 1.88 -14.13
C VAL A 252 -14.53 0.76 -14.65
N ALA A 253 -15.17 0.97 -15.80
CA ALA A 253 -16.03 -0.05 -16.41
C ALA A 253 -15.26 -1.36 -16.68
N ALA A 254 -14.05 -1.28 -17.21
CA ALA A 254 -13.20 -2.45 -17.44
C ALA A 254 -12.88 -3.20 -16.15
N ASN A 255 -12.59 -2.48 -15.06
CA ASN A 255 -12.34 -3.09 -13.75
C ASN A 255 -13.60 -3.77 -13.18
N VAL A 256 -14.77 -3.12 -13.29
CA VAL A 256 -16.05 -3.69 -12.84
C VAL A 256 -16.40 -4.95 -13.64
N VAL A 257 -16.22 -4.92 -14.96
CA VAL A 257 -16.42 -6.09 -15.82
C VAL A 257 -15.47 -7.23 -15.46
N ALA A 258 -14.19 -6.93 -15.20
CA ALA A 258 -13.22 -7.93 -14.77
C ALA A 258 -13.64 -8.60 -13.45
N ILE A 259 -14.11 -7.82 -12.48
CA ILE A 259 -14.63 -8.35 -11.20
C ILE A 259 -15.86 -9.21 -11.46
N ALA A 260 -16.82 -8.75 -12.26
CA ALA A 260 -18.04 -9.49 -12.57
C ALA A 260 -17.73 -10.83 -13.24
N ILE A 261 -16.86 -10.84 -14.25
CA ILE A 261 -16.41 -12.06 -14.94
C ILE A 261 -15.77 -13.02 -13.93
N THR A 262 -14.89 -12.53 -13.06
CA THR A 262 -14.20 -13.37 -12.07
C THR A 262 -15.19 -14.00 -11.07
N ILE A 263 -16.18 -13.22 -10.63
CA ILE A 263 -17.23 -13.74 -9.72
C ILE A 263 -18.10 -14.79 -10.43
N VAL A 264 -18.50 -14.53 -11.66
CA VAL A 264 -19.32 -15.48 -12.46
C VAL A 264 -18.55 -16.79 -12.68
N LEU A 265 -17.28 -16.72 -13.09
CA LEU A 265 -16.43 -17.88 -13.27
C LEU A 265 -16.28 -18.66 -11.96
N ARG A 266 -16.17 -17.98 -10.83
CA ARG A 266 -16.09 -18.63 -9.52
C ARG A 266 -17.38 -19.35 -9.15
N ILE A 267 -18.53 -18.74 -9.43
CA ILE A 267 -19.84 -19.34 -9.18
C ILE A 267 -20.04 -20.57 -10.09
N MET A 268 -19.73 -20.46 -11.37
CA MET A 268 -19.81 -21.58 -12.31
C MET A 268 -18.89 -22.75 -11.95
N TYR A 269 -17.70 -22.45 -11.43
CA TYR A 269 -16.77 -23.51 -10.97
C TYR A 269 -17.22 -24.18 -9.65
N TYR A 270 -18.05 -23.51 -8.85
CA TYR A 270 -18.53 -24.01 -7.55
C TYR A 270 -19.88 -24.75 -7.64
N ILE A 271 -20.56 -24.68 -8.80
CA ILE A 271 -21.78 -25.47 -9.06
C ILE A 271 -21.32 -26.74 -9.76
N PRO A 272 -21.28 -27.90 -9.05
CA PRO A 272 -21.08 -29.19 -9.73
C PRO A 272 -22.32 -29.42 -10.60
N VAL A 273 -22.14 -29.56 -11.91
CA VAL A 273 -23.15 -30.09 -12.84
C VAL A 273 -23.29 -31.56 -12.57
#